data_dc311c8ab4ffb9b696dbc7282ed22101
#
_entry.id   dc311c8ab4ffb9b696dbc7282ed22101
#
_cell.length_a   1.000
_cell.length_b   1.000
_cell.length_c   1.000
_cell.angle_alpha   90.00
_cell.angle_beta   90.00
_cell.angle_gamma   90.00
#
_symmetry.space_group_name_H-M   'P 1'
#
loop_
_entity.id
_entity.type
_entity.pdbx_description
1 polymer ?
#
loop_
_entity_poly.entity_id
_entity_poly.type
_entity_poly.pdbx_seq_one_letter_code
_entity_poly.pdbx_strand_id
1 'polypeptide(L)'
;MICVNDLWKFIFIFFSLIQMGCSNGVHEQASNKYPFEEKMKALLGDNLKIVNSLHKAEVQISSFRFEKDHNKLKKVINQLKKDGWILKGHGQGVDTYCLGTNNSINIVSPTAIGVYDYQAGKLNITDYNFDAISYSYNKWGEDLCE
;
A
#
# COMPACT_ATOMS: atom_id res chain seq x y z
N MET A 1 -37.82 42.54 -37.68
CA MET A 1 -36.44 42.99 -37.52
C MET A 1 -35.99 42.52 -36.14
N ILE A 2 -35.33 41.41 -36.06
CA ILE A 2 -34.79 40.87 -34.79
C ILE A 2 -33.43 41.51 -34.61
N CYS A 3 -33.29 42.28 -33.52
CA CYS A 3 -32.08 43.02 -33.24
C CYS A 3 -30.92 42.08 -33.00
N VAL A 4 -29.84 42.23 -33.76
CA VAL A 4 -28.58 41.45 -33.70
C VAL A 4 -27.94 41.49 -32.29
N ASN A 5 -28.34 42.40 -31.43
CA ASN A 5 -27.86 42.56 -30.07
C ASN A 5 -28.33 41.47 -29.08
N ASP A 6 -29.42 40.78 -29.37
CA ASP A 6 -29.92 39.75 -28.45
C ASP A 6 -29.28 38.37 -28.68
N LEU A 7 -28.77 38.14 -29.91
CA LEU A 7 -28.08 36.91 -30.25
C LEU A 7 -26.72 36.77 -29.50
N TRP A 8 -26.06 37.90 -29.24
CA TRP A 8 -24.77 37.90 -28.53
C TRP A 8 -24.93 37.61 -27.03
N LYS A 9 -26.04 38.00 -26.42
CA LYS A 9 -26.35 37.67 -25.01
C LYS A 9 -26.57 36.18 -24.79
N PHE A 10 -27.17 35.50 -25.75
CA PHE A 10 -27.39 34.07 -25.68
C PHE A 10 -26.08 33.27 -25.86
N ILE A 11 -25.13 33.75 -26.64
CA ILE A 11 -23.83 33.11 -26.83
C ILE A 11 -22.98 33.17 -25.54
N PHE A 12 -23.06 34.29 -24.79
CA PHE A 12 -22.32 34.38 -23.53
C PHE A 12 -22.86 33.51 -22.40
N ILE A 13 -24.16 33.23 -22.39
CA ILE A 13 -24.79 32.35 -21.38
C ILE A 13 -24.48 30.89 -21.68
N PHE A 14 -24.32 30.53 -22.95
CA PHE A 14 -23.97 29.14 -23.30
C PHE A 14 -22.50 28.77 -23.04
N PHE A 15 -21.62 29.77 -23.03
CA PHE A 15 -20.18 29.52 -22.80
C PHE A 15 -19.83 29.39 -21.30
N SER A 16 -20.70 29.84 -20.40
CA SER A 16 -20.49 29.72 -18.95
C SER A 16 -20.91 28.36 -18.36
N LEU A 17 -21.55 27.50 -19.13
CA LEU A 17 -22.04 26.17 -18.67
C LEU A 17 -21.06 25.03 -18.96
N ILE A 18 -19.93 25.27 -19.62
CA ILE A 18 -18.97 24.22 -19.99
C ILE A 18 -17.82 24.08 -18.97
N GLN A 19 -17.82 24.85 -17.89
CA GLN A 19 -16.80 24.73 -16.84
C GLN A 19 -17.17 23.79 -15.68
N MET A 20 -18.17 22.96 -15.83
CA MET A 20 -18.46 21.91 -14.86
C MET A 20 -17.89 20.58 -15.37
N GLY A 21 -16.70 20.23 -14.92
CA GLY A 21 -16.34 18.83 -15.03
C GLY A 21 -14.89 18.52 -15.28
N CYS A 22 -14.04 18.85 -14.37
CA CYS A 22 -12.98 17.96 -13.95
C CYS A 22 -12.98 17.97 -12.43
N SER A 23 -13.91 17.26 -11.82
CA SER A 23 -13.66 16.79 -10.48
C SER A 23 -12.47 15.83 -10.63
N ASN A 24 -11.29 16.28 -10.25
CA ASN A 24 -10.23 15.36 -9.87
C ASN A 24 -10.90 14.44 -8.84
N GLY A 25 -11.29 13.26 -9.29
CA GLY A 25 -11.80 12.23 -8.39
C GLY A 25 -10.71 12.03 -7.36
N VAL A 26 -10.92 12.60 -6.17
CA VAL A 26 -10.18 12.16 -4.97
C VAL A 26 -10.55 10.69 -4.89
N HIS A 27 -9.65 9.83 -5.31
CA HIS A 27 -9.80 8.39 -5.10
C HIS A 27 -9.79 8.21 -3.59
N GLU A 28 -10.98 8.15 -3.03
CA GLU A 28 -11.17 7.94 -1.61
C GLU A 28 -10.45 6.63 -1.25
N GLN A 29 -9.44 6.76 -0.41
CA GLN A 29 -8.67 5.60 0.03
C GLN A 29 -9.65 4.67 0.76
N ALA A 30 -9.66 3.40 0.39
CA ALA A 30 -10.55 2.43 1.04
C ALA A 30 -10.34 2.49 2.56
N SER A 31 -11.45 2.59 3.31
CA SER A 31 -11.43 2.82 4.77
C SER A 31 -10.71 1.71 5.56
N ASN A 32 -10.55 0.53 4.97
CA ASN A 32 -9.86 -0.64 5.55
C ASN A 32 -8.42 -0.81 5.08
N LYS A 33 -7.92 0.13 4.27
CA LYS A 33 -6.54 0.10 3.77
C LYS A 33 -5.60 0.67 4.82
N TYR A 34 -4.60 -0.11 5.22
CA TYR A 34 -3.62 0.31 6.20
C TYR A 34 -2.68 1.41 5.62
N PRO A 35 -2.43 2.52 6.34
CA PRO A 35 -1.56 3.61 5.87
C PRO A 35 -0.08 3.22 6.02
N PHE A 36 0.35 2.21 5.27
CA PHE A 36 1.64 1.55 5.41
C PHE A 36 2.83 2.50 5.33
N GLU A 37 2.88 3.35 4.30
CA GLU A 37 4.02 4.26 4.09
C GLU A 37 4.17 5.27 5.21
N GLU A 38 3.08 5.89 5.62
CA GLU A 38 3.06 6.86 6.71
C GLU A 38 3.53 6.23 8.02
N LYS A 39 2.99 5.05 8.36
CA LYS A 39 3.34 4.32 9.58
C LYS A 39 4.80 3.89 9.59
N MET A 40 5.31 3.37 8.48
CA MET A 40 6.70 2.92 8.40
C MET A 40 7.70 4.07 8.42
N LYS A 41 7.40 5.18 7.74
CA LYS A 41 8.23 6.40 7.81
C LYS A 41 8.24 7.01 9.22
N ALA A 42 7.10 7.12 9.86
CA ALA A 42 7.01 7.60 11.25
C ALA A 42 7.83 6.73 12.23
N LEU A 43 7.89 5.41 11.98
CA LEU A 43 8.59 4.46 12.84
C LEU A 43 10.10 4.38 12.59
N LEU A 44 10.53 4.42 11.33
CA LEU A 44 11.89 4.14 10.88
C LEU A 44 12.64 5.36 10.34
N GLY A 45 11.92 6.48 10.15
CA GLY A 45 12.45 7.76 9.65
C GLY A 45 12.03 8.06 8.22
N ASP A 46 12.00 9.35 7.89
CA ASP A 46 11.52 9.86 6.59
C ASP A 46 12.42 9.45 5.41
N ASN A 47 13.68 9.11 5.66
CA ASN A 47 14.61 8.65 4.62
C ASN A 47 14.34 7.22 4.15
N LEU A 48 13.32 6.55 4.70
CA LEU A 48 12.94 5.21 4.29
C LEU A 48 12.49 5.20 2.83
N LYS A 49 13.22 4.48 2.00
CA LYS A 49 12.88 4.34 0.58
C LYS A 49 11.86 3.21 0.40
N ILE A 50 10.60 3.57 0.24
CA ILE A 50 9.53 2.62 -0.07
C ILE A 50 9.36 2.53 -1.58
N VAL A 51 9.26 1.31 -2.09
CA VAL A 51 8.99 1.01 -3.49
C VAL A 51 7.54 0.57 -3.61
N ASN A 52 6.76 1.33 -4.38
CA ASN A 52 5.38 1.00 -4.72
C ASN A 52 5.35 0.29 -6.08
N SER A 53 5.29 -1.04 -6.07
CA SER A 53 5.17 -1.83 -7.30
C SER A 53 3.78 -1.70 -7.92
N LEU A 54 2.77 -1.51 -7.07
CA LEU A 54 1.39 -1.21 -7.45
C LEU A 54 0.78 -0.27 -6.41
N HIS A 55 0.11 0.79 -6.86
CA HIS A 55 -0.54 1.75 -5.98
C HIS A 55 -1.84 2.26 -6.61
N LYS A 56 -2.92 1.53 -6.36
CA LYS A 56 -4.29 1.86 -6.79
C LYS A 56 -5.22 1.92 -5.57
N ALA A 57 -6.42 2.43 -5.75
CA ALA A 57 -7.41 2.50 -4.68
C ALA A 57 -7.75 1.11 -4.13
N GLU A 58 -7.94 0.14 -5.03
CA GLU A 58 -8.38 -1.21 -4.69
C GLU A 58 -7.25 -2.18 -4.37
N VAL A 59 -6.03 -1.93 -4.86
CA VAL A 59 -4.87 -2.82 -4.69
C VAL A 59 -3.62 -2.00 -4.48
N GLN A 60 -2.81 -2.41 -3.52
CA GLN A 60 -1.49 -1.84 -3.27
C GLN A 60 -0.47 -2.93 -2.98
N ILE A 61 0.72 -2.78 -3.56
CA ILE A 61 1.90 -3.57 -3.21
C ILE A 61 3.03 -2.59 -2.96
N SER A 62 3.51 -2.54 -1.73
CA SER A 62 4.58 -1.64 -1.29
C SER A 62 5.61 -2.41 -0.50
N SER A 63 6.87 -2.12 -0.71
CA SER A 63 7.94 -2.79 0.01
C SER A 63 9.12 -1.88 0.29
N PHE A 64 9.89 -2.21 1.28
CA PHE A 64 11.19 -1.64 1.54
C PHE A 64 12.13 -2.68 2.12
N ARG A 65 13.42 -2.41 2.01
CA ARG A 65 14.49 -3.24 2.58
C ARG A 65 15.47 -2.38 3.38
N PHE A 66 16.11 -2.99 4.34
CA PHE A 66 17.16 -2.39 5.14
C PHE A 66 18.19 -3.44 5.52
N GLU A 67 19.41 -3.02 5.80
CA GLU A 67 20.44 -3.91 6.35
C GLU A 67 19.93 -4.61 7.59
N LYS A 68 20.32 -5.88 7.79
CA LYS A 68 19.86 -6.69 8.92
C LYS A 68 20.05 -5.95 10.23
N ASP A 69 18.94 -5.63 10.88
CA ASP A 69 18.87 -4.91 12.14
C ASP A 69 17.72 -5.47 13.00
N HIS A 70 18.07 -6.33 13.92
CA HIS A 70 17.11 -6.96 14.82
C HIS A 70 16.26 -5.94 15.61
N ASN A 71 16.82 -4.79 15.97
CA ASN A 71 16.10 -3.76 16.71
C ASN A 71 15.06 -3.06 15.83
N LYS A 72 15.39 -2.78 14.57
CA LYS A 72 14.42 -2.24 13.60
C LYS A 72 13.31 -3.22 13.35
N LEU A 73 13.65 -4.49 13.12
CA LEU A 73 12.66 -5.54 12.90
C LEU A 73 11.70 -5.66 14.09
N LYS A 74 12.25 -5.70 15.31
CA LYS A 74 11.45 -5.74 16.55
C LYS A 74 10.54 -4.51 16.71
N LYS A 75 11.00 -3.31 16.34
CA LYS A 75 10.17 -2.10 16.35
C LYS A 75 8.97 -2.27 15.40
N VAL A 76 9.20 -2.75 14.19
CA VAL A 76 8.12 -2.98 13.22
C VAL A 76 7.12 -3.99 13.75
N ILE A 77 7.57 -5.15 14.22
CA ILE A 77 6.69 -6.19 14.76
C ILE A 77 5.86 -5.65 15.94
N ASN A 78 6.47 -4.90 16.85
CA ASN A 78 5.75 -4.32 17.96
C ASN A 78 4.71 -3.28 17.52
N GLN A 79 5.00 -2.50 16.48
CA GLN A 79 4.04 -1.55 15.92
C GLN A 79 2.87 -2.28 15.25
N LEU A 80 3.14 -3.31 14.46
CA LEU A 80 2.10 -4.12 13.84
C LEU A 80 1.15 -4.70 14.90
N LYS A 81 1.69 -5.28 15.98
CA LYS A 81 0.88 -5.81 17.08
C LYS A 81 0.01 -4.74 17.74
N LYS A 82 0.54 -3.53 17.95
CA LYS A 82 -0.23 -2.39 18.50
C LYS A 82 -1.35 -1.95 17.56
N ASP A 83 -1.13 -2.02 16.26
CA ASP A 83 -2.10 -1.65 15.24
C ASP A 83 -3.13 -2.78 14.96
N GLY A 84 -3.07 -3.89 15.71
CA GLY A 84 -4.04 -4.98 15.64
C GLY A 84 -3.73 -6.07 14.62
N TRP A 85 -2.50 -6.08 14.06
CA TRP A 85 -2.07 -7.14 13.16
C TRP A 85 -1.87 -8.46 13.90
N ILE A 86 -2.31 -9.55 13.28
CA ILE A 86 -2.22 -10.91 13.80
C ILE A 86 -1.22 -11.70 12.97
N LEU A 87 -0.31 -12.38 13.64
CA LEU A 87 0.58 -13.34 12.97
C LEU A 87 -0.25 -14.51 12.43
N LYS A 88 -0.26 -14.68 11.13
CA LYS A 88 -1.00 -15.76 10.44
C LYS A 88 -0.17 -17.04 10.37
N GLY A 89 1.14 -16.91 10.14
CA GLY A 89 2.02 -18.07 10.08
C GLY A 89 3.50 -17.72 9.92
N HIS A 90 4.32 -18.74 10.19
CA HIS A 90 5.77 -18.71 10.01
C HIS A 90 6.14 -19.57 8.81
N GLY A 91 6.85 -19.01 7.87
CA GLY A 91 7.48 -19.71 6.77
C GLY A 91 9.00 -19.86 6.99
N GLN A 92 9.71 -20.25 5.95
CA GLN A 92 11.18 -20.30 5.98
C GLN A 92 11.75 -18.90 5.71
N GLY A 93 12.09 -18.18 6.79
CA GLY A 93 12.62 -16.81 6.71
C GLY A 93 11.55 -15.76 6.36
N VAL A 94 10.27 -16.07 6.57
CA VAL A 94 9.15 -15.14 6.38
C VAL A 94 8.11 -15.32 7.48
N ASP A 95 7.74 -14.21 8.10
CA ASP A 95 6.60 -14.12 8.99
C ASP A 95 5.48 -13.35 8.29
N THR A 96 4.30 -13.95 8.19
CA THR A 96 3.13 -13.33 7.56
C THR A 96 2.17 -12.81 8.63
N TYR A 97 1.85 -11.53 8.55
CA TYR A 97 0.87 -10.86 9.40
C TYR A 97 -0.33 -10.40 8.58
N CYS A 98 -1.53 -10.47 9.17
CA CYS A 98 -2.78 -10.03 8.56
C CYS A 98 -3.50 -9.00 9.43
N LEU A 99 -4.12 -8.00 8.79
CA LEU A 99 -5.07 -7.07 9.40
C LEU A 99 -6.39 -7.16 8.65
N GLY A 100 -7.35 -7.87 9.25
CA GLY A 100 -8.54 -8.34 8.53
C GLY A 100 -8.16 -9.29 7.40
N THR A 101 -9.02 -9.42 6.43
CA THR A 101 -8.82 -10.26 5.25
C THR A 101 -8.17 -9.52 4.07
N ASN A 102 -8.02 -8.20 4.17
CA ASN A 102 -7.65 -7.34 3.05
C ASN A 102 -6.21 -6.85 3.08
N ASN A 103 -5.52 -6.96 4.22
CA ASN A 103 -4.17 -6.44 4.37
C ASN A 103 -3.24 -7.55 4.84
N SER A 104 -2.14 -7.76 4.12
CA SER A 104 -1.06 -8.67 4.48
C SER A 104 0.28 -7.94 4.59
N ILE A 105 1.12 -8.37 5.51
CA ILE A 105 2.53 -7.97 5.61
C ILE A 105 3.38 -9.22 5.73
N ASN A 106 4.34 -9.36 4.83
CA ASN A 106 5.41 -10.33 4.93
C ASN A 106 6.67 -9.63 5.47
N ILE A 107 7.15 -10.11 6.61
CA ILE A 107 8.45 -9.76 7.17
C ILE A 107 9.43 -10.82 6.70
N VAL A 108 10.35 -10.43 5.84
CA VAL A 108 11.32 -11.33 5.21
C VAL A 108 12.68 -11.13 5.85
N SER A 109 13.17 -12.14 6.55
CA SER A 109 14.51 -12.18 7.13
C SER A 109 15.22 -13.47 6.68
N PRO A 110 15.87 -13.44 5.52
CA PRO A 110 16.45 -14.63 4.92
C PRO A 110 17.56 -15.22 5.81
N THR A 111 17.43 -16.50 6.16
CA THR A 111 18.42 -17.21 6.99
C THR A 111 19.19 -18.28 6.22
N ALA A 112 18.67 -18.73 5.08
CA ALA A 112 19.23 -19.81 4.28
C ALA A 112 18.79 -19.69 2.82
N ILE A 113 19.33 -20.54 1.99
CA ILE A 113 18.96 -20.68 0.58
C ILE A 113 17.49 -21.14 0.49
N GLY A 114 16.67 -20.31 -0.15
CA GLY A 114 15.24 -20.54 -0.29
C GLY A 114 14.45 -19.88 0.85
N VAL A 115 13.55 -19.01 0.45
CA VAL A 115 12.66 -18.28 1.34
C VAL A 115 11.24 -18.64 0.92
N TYR A 116 10.44 -19.07 1.86
CA TYR A 116 9.07 -19.53 1.62
C TYR A 116 8.13 -18.94 2.67
N ASP A 117 6.95 -18.51 2.26
CA ASP A 117 5.90 -18.13 3.18
C ASP A 117 5.31 -19.35 3.89
N TYR A 118 4.37 -19.14 4.80
CA TYR A 118 3.77 -20.21 5.58
C TYR A 118 2.88 -21.17 4.76
N GLN A 119 2.49 -20.78 3.54
CA GLN A 119 1.74 -21.63 2.59
C GLN A 119 2.69 -22.32 1.58
N ALA A 120 4.01 -22.28 1.84
CA ALA A 120 5.05 -22.79 0.96
C ALA A 120 5.19 -22.03 -0.39
N GLY A 121 4.65 -20.84 -0.49
CA GLY A 121 4.90 -19.91 -1.60
C GLY A 121 6.35 -19.45 -1.61
N LYS A 122 7.06 -19.67 -2.72
CA LYS A 122 8.48 -19.30 -2.83
C LYS A 122 8.64 -17.80 -3.09
N LEU A 123 9.46 -17.14 -2.27
CA LEU A 123 9.88 -15.76 -2.51
C LEU A 123 11.25 -15.74 -3.24
N ASN A 124 11.32 -14.96 -4.31
CA ASN A 124 12.57 -14.76 -5.04
C ASN A 124 13.42 -13.68 -4.35
N ILE A 125 14.33 -14.10 -3.51
CA ILE A 125 15.27 -13.23 -2.80
C ILE A 125 16.63 -13.28 -3.50
N THR A 126 17.13 -12.12 -3.88
CA THR A 126 18.44 -11.97 -4.55
C THR A 126 19.55 -11.55 -3.60
N ASP A 127 19.20 -11.07 -2.41
CA ASP A 127 20.17 -10.58 -1.43
C ASP A 127 19.77 -11.04 -0.02
N TYR A 128 20.65 -11.79 0.61
CA TYR A 128 20.44 -12.39 1.93
C TYR A 128 20.98 -11.52 3.08
N ASN A 129 21.61 -10.39 2.77
CA ASN A 129 22.16 -9.48 3.78
C ASN A 129 21.15 -8.44 4.27
N PHE A 130 19.96 -8.43 3.68
CA PHE A 130 18.91 -7.47 3.99
C PHE A 130 17.68 -8.17 4.58
N ASP A 131 17.04 -7.47 5.49
CA ASP A 131 15.66 -7.71 5.86
C ASP A 131 14.76 -6.90 4.93
N ALA A 132 13.58 -7.43 4.62
CA ALA A 132 12.60 -6.73 3.80
C ALA A 132 11.21 -6.81 4.44
N ILE A 133 10.40 -5.79 4.19
CA ILE A 133 9.00 -5.76 4.58
C ILE A 133 8.20 -5.48 3.34
N SER A 134 7.27 -6.37 3.04
CA SER A 134 6.36 -6.27 1.91
C SER A 134 4.93 -6.20 2.42
N TYR A 135 4.22 -5.16 2.03
CA TYR A 135 2.82 -4.92 2.32
C TYR A 135 2.00 -5.15 1.05
N SER A 136 0.89 -5.83 1.20
CA SER A 136 -0.13 -5.99 0.18
C SER A 136 -1.50 -5.62 0.74
N TYR A 137 -2.29 -4.95 -0.09
CA TYR A 137 -3.69 -4.66 0.15
C TYR A 137 -4.49 -5.07 -1.07
N ASN A 138 -5.55 -5.81 -0.86
CA ASN A 138 -6.52 -6.16 -1.88
C ASN A 138 -7.94 -5.96 -1.35
N LYS A 139 -8.72 -5.12 -2.01
CA LYS A 139 -10.11 -4.81 -1.62
C LYS A 139 -11.01 -6.05 -1.55
N TRP A 140 -10.71 -7.06 -2.34
CA TRP A 140 -11.50 -8.30 -2.43
C TRP A 140 -10.99 -9.43 -1.52
N GLY A 141 -9.89 -9.23 -0.82
CA GLY A 141 -9.24 -10.19 0.05
C GLY A 141 -7.82 -10.51 -0.39
N GLU A 142 -7.00 -10.87 0.57
CA GLU A 142 -5.61 -11.35 0.39
C GLU A 142 -5.58 -12.85 0.67
N ASP A 143 -5.16 -13.64 -0.30
CA ASP A 143 -5.12 -15.12 -0.19
C ASP A 143 -4.36 -15.60 1.06
N LEU A 144 -3.28 -14.90 1.42
CA LEU A 144 -2.52 -15.19 2.64
C LEU A 144 -3.28 -14.88 3.95
N CYS A 145 -4.44 -14.23 3.90
CA CYS A 145 -5.20 -13.81 5.07
C CYS A 145 -6.56 -14.52 5.20
N GLU A 146 -6.90 -15.38 4.28
CA GLU A 146 -8.13 -16.18 4.29
C GLU A 146 -8.06 -17.46 5.15
#